data_1db134e3935f510f8b4e3654d489673a
#
_entry.id   1db134e3935f510f8b4e3654d489673a
#
_cell.length_a   1.000
_cell.length_b   1.000
_cell.length_c   1.000
_cell.angle_alpha   90.00
_cell.angle_beta   90.00
_cell.angle_gamma   90.00
#
_symmetry.space_group_name_H-M   'P 1'
#
loop_
_entity.id
_entity.type
_entity.pdbx_description
1 polymer ?
#
loop_
_entity_poly.entity_id
_entity_poly.type
_entity_poly.pdbx_seq_one_letter_code
_entity_poly.pdbx_strand_id
1 'polypeptide(L)'
;ITQDIVSFFEVNPRIESNISDDAINISIGSSSINSLLIGRNSDTLRSIQMLISNILSNKNAEISRVYLDIADYKKQRADKISRKAEGWIEKVRSSKRPYRAHLNASDRHTVHQLAADYDDIVTHSEGEGHDRVLIISLKETSEEG
;
A
#
# COMPACT_ATOMS: atom_id res chain seq x y z
N ILE A 1 -7.16 18.40 -13.93
CA ILE A 1 -8.08 17.60 -13.06
C ILE A 1 -7.51 17.48 -11.66
N THR A 2 -6.33 16.92 -11.52
CA THR A 2 -5.72 16.70 -10.20
C THR A 2 -5.46 18.00 -9.46
N GLN A 3 -4.91 19.02 -10.13
CA GLN A 3 -4.67 20.33 -9.53
C GLN A 3 -5.96 21.01 -9.10
N ASP A 4 -7.04 20.90 -9.85
CA ASP A 4 -8.35 21.45 -9.49
C ASP A 4 -8.90 20.77 -8.21
N ILE A 5 -8.76 19.44 -8.10
CA ILE A 5 -9.16 18.70 -6.90
C ILE A 5 -8.33 19.12 -5.69
N VAL A 6 -7.02 19.20 -5.83
CA VAL A 6 -6.10 19.54 -4.73
C VAL A 6 -6.24 21.00 -4.31
N SER A 7 -6.45 21.92 -5.27
CA SER A 7 -6.64 23.35 -4.97
C SER A 7 -7.89 23.64 -4.13
N PHE A 8 -8.86 22.74 -4.15
CA PHE A 8 -10.04 22.82 -3.29
C PHE A 8 -9.68 22.79 -1.79
N PHE A 9 -8.54 22.21 -1.43
CA PHE A 9 -8.03 22.17 -0.06
C PHE A 9 -7.15 23.39 0.30
N GLU A 10 -7.16 24.44 -0.49
CA GLU A 10 -6.38 25.67 -0.28
C GLU A 10 -4.85 25.46 -0.24
N VAL A 11 -4.36 24.46 -0.94
CA VAL A 11 -2.93 24.17 -1.12
C VAL A 11 -2.58 24.07 -2.59
N ASN A 12 -1.33 24.34 -2.91
CA ASN A 12 -0.83 24.27 -4.28
C ASN A 12 0.49 23.49 -4.33
N PRO A 13 0.47 22.17 -4.06
CA PRO A 13 1.65 21.34 -4.14
C PRO A 13 2.10 21.14 -5.59
N ARG A 14 3.35 20.75 -5.76
CA ARG A 14 3.86 20.36 -7.08
C ARG A 14 3.20 19.06 -7.52
N ILE A 15 2.68 19.05 -8.75
CA ILE A 15 2.06 17.88 -9.37
C ILE A 15 2.86 17.48 -10.59
N GLU A 16 3.29 16.23 -10.64
CA GLU A 16 3.99 15.63 -11.77
C GLU A 16 3.20 14.44 -12.27
N SER A 17 3.24 14.22 -13.57
CA SER A 17 2.58 13.06 -14.18
C SER A 17 3.42 12.50 -15.32
N ASN A 18 3.34 11.18 -15.49
CA ASN A 18 3.89 10.49 -16.65
C ASN A 18 2.98 9.34 -17.05
N ILE A 19 3.20 8.82 -18.24
CA ILE A 19 2.48 7.64 -18.76
C ILE A 19 3.49 6.50 -18.89
N SER A 20 3.18 5.37 -18.28
CA SER A 20 3.92 4.11 -18.41
C SER A 20 2.99 2.92 -18.23
N ASP A 21 3.27 1.82 -18.91
CA ASP A 21 2.50 0.56 -18.79
C ASP A 21 0.98 0.76 -18.96
N ASP A 22 0.56 1.59 -19.92
CA ASP A 22 -0.84 1.94 -20.19
C ASP A 22 -1.58 2.55 -18.96
N ALA A 23 -0.83 3.24 -18.11
CA ALA A 23 -1.36 3.94 -16.96
C ALA A 23 -0.79 5.36 -16.85
N ILE A 24 -1.59 6.24 -16.27
CA ILE A 24 -1.14 7.59 -15.89
C ILE A 24 -0.68 7.54 -14.44
N ASN A 25 0.59 7.84 -14.21
CA ASN A 25 1.16 7.94 -12.88
C ASN A 25 1.21 9.41 -12.47
N ILE A 26 0.55 9.75 -11.37
CA ILE A 26 0.46 11.10 -10.84
C ILE A 26 1.15 11.15 -9.48
N SER A 27 2.04 12.10 -9.32
CA SER A 27 2.74 12.36 -8.06
C SER A 27 2.39 13.75 -7.55
N ILE A 28 1.85 13.82 -6.35
CA ILE A 28 1.56 15.07 -5.64
C ILE A 28 2.67 15.29 -4.62
N GLY A 29 3.32 16.43 -4.70
CA GLY A 29 4.38 16.81 -3.77
C GLY A 29 3.87 17.02 -2.34
N SER A 30 4.81 17.06 -1.40
CA SER A 30 4.50 17.28 0.01
C SER A 30 3.82 18.63 0.25
N SER A 31 2.81 18.65 1.11
CA SER A 31 2.11 19.85 1.56
C SER A 31 1.69 19.69 3.02
N SER A 32 1.19 20.80 3.61
CA SER A 32 0.70 20.80 5.00
C SER A 32 -0.50 19.86 5.25
N ILE A 33 -1.17 19.43 4.20
CA ILE A 33 -2.36 18.57 4.29
C ILE A 33 -2.13 17.15 3.78
N ASN A 34 -0.89 16.65 3.75
CA ASN A 34 -0.61 15.28 3.31
C ASN A 34 -1.49 14.24 4.00
N SER A 35 -1.63 14.33 5.32
CA SER A 35 -2.46 13.40 6.09
C SER A 35 -3.93 13.41 5.67
N LEU A 36 -4.46 14.58 5.33
CA LEU A 36 -5.84 14.73 4.86
C LEU A 36 -6.01 14.14 3.46
N LEU A 37 -5.08 14.41 2.55
CA LEU A 37 -5.13 13.89 1.17
C LEU A 37 -4.92 12.38 1.10
N ILE A 38 -4.15 11.81 2.00
CA ILE A 38 -3.95 10.36 2.09
C ILE A 38 -5.13 9.70 2.78
N GLY A 39 -5.56 10.25 3.91
CA GLY A 39 -6.64 9.73 4.72
C GLY A 39 -6.29 8.48 5.51
N ARG A 40 -7.23 8.01 6.30
CA ARG A 40 -7.09 6.79 7.09
C ARG A 40 -6.98 5.57 6.18
N ASN A 41 -5.96 4.75 6.35
CA ASN A 41 -5.69 3.57 5.52
C ASN A 41 -5.63 3.88 4.02
N SER A 42 -5.20 5.07 3.65
CA SER A 42 -5.16 5.56 2.26
C SER A 42 -6.55 5.71 1.60
N ASP A 43 -7.62 5.82 2.36
CA ASP A 43 -8.97 5.88 1.81
C ASP A 43 -9.20 7.14 0.97
N THR A 44 -8.75 8.29 1.44
CA THR A 44 -8.88 9.55 0.68
C THR A 44 -8.05 9.49 -0.61
N LEU A 45 -6.83 9.00 -0.55
CA LEU A 45 -5.96 8.83 -1.71
C LEU A 45 -6.62 7.94 -2.76
N ARG A 46 -7.17 6.79 -2.36
CA ARG A 46 -7.88 5.88 -3.27
C ARG A 46 -9.13 6.51 -3.87
N SER A 47 -9.87 7.28 -3.08
CA SER A 47 -11.05 8.01 -3.56
C SER A 47 -10.71 9.06 -4.60
N ILE A 48 -9.64 9.83 -4.38
CA ILE A 48 -9.15 10.81 -5.37
C ILE A 48 -8.69 10.09 -6.64
N GLN A 49 -7.95 9.01 -6.52
CA GLN A 49 -7.52 8.18 -7.65
C GLN A 49 -8.69 7.69 -8.48
N MET A 50 -9.73 7.15 -7.84
CA MET A 50 -10.95 6.69 -8.49
C MET A 50 -11.69 7.83 -9.18
N LEU A 51 -11.80 8.98 -8.53
CA LEU A 51 -12.45 10.17 -9.11
C LEU A 51 -11.74 10.61 -10.40
N ILE A 52 -10.42 10.70 -10.39
CA ILE A 52 -9.64 11.07 -11.58
C ILE A 52 -9.85 10.06 -12.70
N SER A 53 -9.79 8.78 -12.40
CA SER A 53 -10.00 7.70 -13.36
C SER A 53 -11.40 7.77 -13.97
N ASN A 54 -12.44 8.01 -13.18
CA ASN A 54 -13.81 8.15 -13.66
C ASN A 54 -13.99 9.38 -14.54
N ILE A 55 -13.38 10.51 -14.20
CA ILE A 55 -13.43 11.73 -15.02
C ILE A 55 -12.80 11.47 -16.38
N LEU A 56 -11.64 10.81 -16.43
CA LEU A 56 -10.96 10.47 -17.67
C LEU A 56 -11.79 9.51 -18.54
N SER A 57 -12.41 8.51 -17.94
CA SER A 57 -13.30 7.58 -18.64
C SER A 57 -14.52 8.30 -19.24
N ASN A 58 -15.12 9.22 -18.50
CA ASN A 58 -16.25 10.01 -18.97
C ASN A 58 -15.89 11.00 -20.10
N LYS A 59 -14.61 11.38 -20.18
CA LYS A 59 -14.09 12.22 -21.29
C LYS A 59 -13.59 11.39 -22.47
N ASN A 60 -13.84 10.07 -22.48
CA ASN A 60 -13.36 9.14 -23.50
C ASN A 60 -11.84 9.19 -23.72
N ALA A 61 -11.07 9.38 -22.66
CA ALA A 61 -9.61 9.31 -22.71
C ALA A 61 -9.15 7.91 -23.10
N GLU A 62 -8.12 7.81 -23.93
CA GLU A 62 -7.54 6.52 -24.34
C GLU A 62 -6.99 5.74 -23.15
N ILE A 63 -6.43 6.44 -22.16
CA ILE A 63 -5.92 5.87 -20.92
C ILE A 63 -6.72 6.46 -19.77
N SER A 64 -7.38 5.61 -19.00
CA SER A 64 -8.14 6.00 -17.81
C SER A 64 -7.63 5.35 -16.53
N ARG A 65 -6.69 4.41 -16.63
CA ARG A 65 -6.04 3.82 -15.46
C ARG A 65 -5.10 4.84 -14.84
N VAL A 66 -5.27 5.10 -13.55
CA VAL A 66 -4.52 6.13 -12.81
C VAL A 66 -3.91 5.51 -11.55
N TYR A 67 -2.65 5.81 -11.32
CA TYR A 67 -1.97 5.56 -10.05
C TYR A 67 -1.56 6.90 -9.44
N LEU A 68 -2.06 7.15 -8.25
CA LEU A 68 -1.81 8.37 -7.50
C LEU A 68 -0.89 8.09 -6.31
N ASP A 69 0.15 8.91 -6.17
CA ASP A 69 1.00 8.92 -4.98
C ASP A 69 1.07 10.33 -4.41
N ILE A 70 1.16 10.45 -3.10
CA ILE A 70 1.21 11.71 -2.37
C ILE A 70 2.43 11.69 -1.44
N ALA A 71 3.36 12.62 -1.66
CA ALA A 71 4.55 12.81 -0.83
C ALA A 71 5.37 11.52 -0.63
N ASP A 72 5.50 10.68 -1.66
CA ASP A 72 6.13 9.35 -1.59
C ASP A 72 5.53 8.43 -0.52
N TYR A 73 4.23 8.59 -0.24
CA TYR A 73 3.53 7.84 0.80
C TYR A 73 3.66 6.33 0.65
N LYS A 74 3.54 5.81 -0.58
CA LYS A 74 3.59 4.36 -0.82
C LYS A 74 4.93 3.76 -0.39
N LYS A 75 6.03 4.44 -0.74
CA LYS A 75 7.37 4.02 -0.34
C LYS A 75 7.57 4.11 1.18
N GLN A 76 7.19 5.24 1.78
CA GLN A 76 7.30 5.45 3.23
C GLN A 76 6.44 4.44 4.00
N ARG A 77 5.24 4.14 3.51
CA ARG A 77 4.37 3.12 4.11
C ARG A 77 4.98 1.74 4.02
N ALA A 78 5.52 1.35 2.86
CA ALA A 78 6.19 0.07 2.68
C ALA A 78 7.39 -0.08 3.61
N ASP A 79 8.24 0.94 3.74
CA ASP A 79 9.38 0.94 4.66
C ASP A 79 8.93 0.80 6.12
N LYS A 80 7.87 1.50 6.51
CA LYS A 80 7.32 1.42 7.87
C LYS A 80 6.75 0.03 8.18
N ILE A 81 6.00 -0.55 7.25
CA ILE A 81 5.45 -1.90 7.39
C ILE A 81 6.55 -2.94 7.43
N SER A 82 7.59 -2.81 6.60
CA SER A 82 8.74 -3.71 6.61
C SER A 82 9.45 -3.73 7.97
N ARG A 83 9.68 -2.57 8.58
CA ARG A 83 10.27 -2.49 9.92
C ARG A 83 9.41 -3.14 10.99
N LYS A 84 8.10 -2.95 10.94
CA LYS A 84 7.17 -3.64 11.85
C LYS A 84 7.20 -5.15 11.64
N ALA A 85 7.22 -5.59 10.39
CA ALA A 85 7.23 -7.02 10.06
C ALA A 85 8.51 -7.71 10.52
N GLU A 86 9.66 -7.05 10.46
CA GLU A 86 10.90 -7.56 11.05
C GLU A 86 10.73 -7.86 12.55
N GLY A 87 10.09 -6.97 13.28
CA GLY A 87 9.77 -7.19 14.69
C GLY A 87 8.81 -8.34 14.92
N TRP A 88 7.80 -8.52 14.06
CA TRP A 88 6.88 -9.66 14.13
C TRP A 88 7.58 -10.98 13.82
N ILE A 89 8.48 -11.00 12.86
CA ILE A 89 9.30 -12.18 12.53
C ILE A 89 10.15 -12.60 13.72
N GLU A 90 10.80 -11.65 14.39
CA GLU A 90 11.58 -11.94 15.62
C GLU A 90 10.69 -12.49 16.74
N LYS A 91 9.47 -11.98 16.90
CA LYS A 91 8.50 -12.54 17.84
C LYS A 91 8.13 -13.99 17.52
N VAL A 92 7.90 -14.30 16.25
CA VAL A 92 7.59 -15.66 15.80
C VAL A 92 8.76 -16.60 16.09
N ARG A 93 9.98 -16.16 15.79
CA ARG A 93 11.20 -16.94 16.06
C ARG A 93 11.39 -17.24 17.55
N SER A 94 11.18 -16.25 18.41
CA SER A 94 11.39 -16.40 19.85
C SER A 94 10.26 -17.15 20.54
N SER A 95 9.01 -16.90 20.18
CA SER A 95 7.85 -17.53 20.82
C SER A 95 7.49 -18.90 20.24
N LYS A 96 7.95 -19.21 19.01
CA LYS A 96 7.57 -20.39 18.24
C LYS A 96 6.06 -20.45 17.94
N ARG A 97 5.38 -19.32 17.97
CA ARG A 97 3.93 -19.21 17.71
C ARG A 97 3.67 -18.30 16.51
N PRO A 98 2.65 -18.60 15.70
CA PRO A 98 2.25 -17.71 14.61
C PRO A 98 1.85 -16.32 15.11
N TYR A 99 2.15 -15.31 14.31
CA TYR A 99 1.72 -13.92 14.54
C TYR A 99 0.61 -13.56 13.54
N ARG A 100 -0.47 -12.96 14.03
CA ARG A 100 -1.60 -12.52 13.21
C ARG A 100 -1.60 -11.00 13.11
N ALA A 101 -1.59 -10.49 11.89
CA ALA A 101 -1.59 -9.05 11.62
C ALA A 101 -2.81 -8.66 10.78
N HIS A 102 -3.55 -7.66 11.25
CA HIS A 102 -4.63 -7.03 10.49
C HIS A 102 -4.05 -5.97 9.58
N LEU A 103 -3.95 -6.26 8.31
CA LEU A 103 -3.33 -5.41 7.30
C LEU A 103 -4.24 -5.30 6.08
N ASN A 104 -4.17 -4.14 5.39
CA ASN A 104 -4.78 -4.01 4.07
C ASN A 104 -4.01 -4.83 3.02
N ALA A 105 -4.55 -4.94 1.82
CA ALA A 105 -3.95 -5.77 0.75
C ALA A 105 -2.54 -5.34 0.37
N SER A 106 -2.29 -4.04 0.29
CA SER A 106 -0.97 -3.49 -0.05
C SER A 106 0.07 -3.80 1.03
N ASP A 107 -0.29 -3.63 2.30
CA ASP A 107 0.59 -3.94 3.43
C ASP A 107 0.88 -5.44 3.54
N ARG A 108 -0.12 -6.30 3.30
CA ARG A 108 0.08 -7.75 3.25
C ARG A 108 1.08 -8.14 2.15
N HIS A 109 0.97 -7.52 0.98
CA HIS A 109 1.91 -7.76 -0.12
C HIS A 109 3.34 -7.39 0.27
N THR A 110 3.52 -6.23 0.93
CA THR A 110 4.83 -5.79 1.43
C THR A 110 5.43 -6.81 2.39
N VAL A 111 4.65 -7.35 3.33
CA VAL A 111 5.12 -8.35 4.29
C VAL A 111 5.43 -9.68 3.62
N HIS A 112 4.62 -10.12 2.65
CA HIS A 112 4.92 -11.32 1.87
C HIS A 112 6.26 -11.21 1.12
N GLN A 113 6.52 -10.06 0.50
CA GLN A 113 7.78 -9.82 -0.19
C GLN A 113 8.98 -9.83 0.77
N LEU A 114 8.85 -9.17 1.91
CA LEU A 114 9.90 -9.18 2.94
C LEU A 114 10.16 -10.59 3.46
N ALA A 115 9.12 -11.33 3.79
CA ALA A 115 9.23 -12.68 4.36
C ALA A 115 9.88 -13.68 3.39
N ALA A 116 9.79 -13.46 2.09
CA ALA A 116 10.45 -14.29 1.09
C ALA A 116 11.98 -14.31 1.23
N ASP A 117 12.57 -13.29 1.84
CA ASP A 117 14.01 -13.21 2.12
C ASP A 117 14.44 -14.04 3.35
N TYR A 118 13.50 -14.60 4.10
CA TYR A 118 13.74 -15.41 5.30
C TYR A 118 13.45 -16.88 5.02
N ASP A 119 14.47 -17.73 5.11
CA ASP A 119 14.35 -19.16 4.79
C ASP A 119 13.47 -19.95 5.77
N ASP A 120 13.34 -19.45 6.99
CA ASP A 120 12.61 -20.09 8.09
C ASP A 120 11.19 -19.57 8.30
N ILE A 121 10.75 -18.60 7.52
CA ILE A 121 9.46 -17.90 7.68
C ILE A 121 8.56 -18.18 6.48
N VAL A 122 7.30 -18.47 6.76
CA VAL A 122 6.23 -18.51 5.77
C VAL A 122 5.10 -17.56 6.15
N THR A 123 4.42 -17.04 5.16
CA THR A 123 3.27 -16.16 5.33
C THR A 123 2.11 -16.62 4.47
N HIS A 124 0.90 -16.51 5.02
CA HIS A 124 -0.33 -16.71 4.25
C HIS A 124 -1.43 -15.79 4.78
N SER A 125 -2.43 -15.52 3.97
CA SER A 125 -3.57 -14.72 4.35
C SER A 125 -4.80 -15.58 4.54
N GLU A 126 -5.59 -15.32 5.58
CA GLU A 126 -6.84 -16.00 5.88
C GLU A 126 -8.00 -15.00 6.01
N GLY A 127 -9.20 -15.46 5.69
CA GLY A 127 -10.42 -14.67 5.78
C GLY A 127 -10.71 -13.88 4.51
N GLU A 128 -11.77 -13.07 4.58
CA GLU A 128 -12.27 -12.28 3.45
C GLU A 128 -12.54 -10.83 3.85
N GLY A 129 -12.44 -9.92 2.88
CA GLY A 129 -12.77 -8.51 3.07
C GLY A 129 -11.91 -7.84 4.15
N HIS A 130 -12.58 -7.07 5.00
CA HIS A 130 -11.91 -6.34 6.09
C HIS A 130 -11.41 -7.24 7.22
N ASP A 131 -11.94 -8.46 7.33
CA ASP A 131 -11.53 -9.43 8.36
C ASP A 131 -10.33 -10.29 7.93
N ARG A 132 -9.84 -10.07 6.72
CA ARG A 132 -8.70 -10.82 6.21
C ARG A 132 -7.43 -10.43 6.99
N VAL A 133 -6.76 -11.46 7.51
CA VAL A 133 -5.53 -11.31 8.29
C VAL A 133 -4.36 -11.99 7.60
N LEU A 134 -3.16 -11.46 7.84
CA LEU A 134 -1.92 -12.10 7.48
C LEU A 134 -1.40 -12.91 8.66
N ILE A 135 -0.98 -14.14 8.40
CA ILE A 135 -0.35 -15.01 9.39
C ILE A 135 1.10 -15.21 9.03
N ILE A 136 1.98 -14.94 9.98
CA ILE A 136 3.42 -15.14 9.88
C ILE A 136 3.77 -16.31 10.80
N SER A 137 4.40 -17.35 10.28
CA SER A 137 4.77 -18.54 11.04
C SER A 137 6.15 -19.07 10.65
N LEU A 138 6.70 -19.93 11.51
CA LEU A 138 7.89 -20.69 11.16
C LEU A 138 7.53 -21.72 10.09
N LYS A 139 8.44 -21.88 9.14
CA LYS A 139 8.36 -22.96 8.18
C LYS A 139 8.50 -24.30 8.93
N GLU A 140 7.60 -25.23 8.68
CA GLU A 140 7.74 -26.58 9.22
C GLU A 140 8.98 -27.21 8.61
N THR A 141 9.93 -27.59 9.45
CA THR A 141 11.00 -28.48 9.04
C THR A 141 10.35 -29.84 8.83
N SER A 142 10.27 -30.29 7.58
CA SER A 142 10.04 -31.69 7.31
C SER A 142 11.23 -32.43 7.96
N GLU A 143 11.00 -33.00 9.13
CA GLU A 143 11.86 -34.06 9.63
C GLU A 143 11.71 -35.22 8.66
N GLU A 144 12.61 -35.30 7.68
CA GLU A 144 12.89 -36.56 7.01
C GLU A 144 13.55 -37.44 8.07
N GLY A 145 12.74 -38.15 8.78
CA GLY A 145 13.18 -39.22 9.64
C GLY A 145 13.25 -40.54 8.88
#